data_551287e9b766970b8abfb9e732c131a3
#
_entry.id   551287e9b766970b8abfb9e732c131a3
#
_cell.length_a   1.000
_cell.length_b   1.000
_cell.length_c   1.000
_cell.angle_alpha   90.00
_cell.angle_beta   90.00
_cell.angle_gamma   90.00
#
_symmetry.space_group_name_H-M   'P 1'
#
loop_
_entity.id
_entity.type
_entity.pdbx_description
1 polymer ?
#
loop_
_entity_poly.entity_id
_entity_poly.type
_entity_poly.pdbx_seq_one_letter_code
_entity_poly.pdbx_strand_id
1 'polypeptide(L)'
;KAKNFNADFRMEWKPDSMTNIIFRPNFSYGKTDNLSNSESGTFNSDPYSLVSDPNNWLNLEKILNPDDDPLRSIRINAINSGSLNDNKSVSMDATLQLNRKLNDKGRNVTFRGRFGYTNNDNNQYTESETHYFQLLNALGGDSILVRNQYITTPTKNYNYSAQLTYSEPIARATFLQFSYQFQYKYSESDKTTYDLQGFPDWGLSTQLPTGYEEHAVDSLGKYAEYRYYNHDASVSLRFIREKYQLSAGMSFQPQHS
;
A
#
# COMPACT_ATOMS: atom_id res chain seq x y z
N LYS A 1 6.42 10.33 -13.20
CA LYS A 1 5.25 11.22 -13.50
C LYS A 1 4.11 10.81 -12.60
N ALA A 2 3.32 11.76 -12.09
CA ALA A 2 2.14 11.49 -11.29
C ALA A 2 0.91 12.19 -11.87
N LYS A 3 -0.23 11.49 -11.84
CA LYS A 3 -1.55 12.04 -12.19
C LYS A 3 -2.50 11.63 -11.11
N ASN A 4 -3.18 12.61 -10.49
CA ASN A 4 -4.16 12.35 -9.43
C ASN A 4 -5.46 13.09 -9.77
N PHE A 5 -6.56 12.41 -9.52
CA PHE A 5 -7.90 12.97 -9.60
C PHE A 5 -8.66 12.60 -8.33
N ASN A 6 -9.25 13.59 -7.68
CA ASN A 6 -10.08 13.39 -6.49
C ASN A 6 -11.41 14.11 -6.70
N ALA A 7 -12.50 13.46 -6.30
CA ALA A 7 -13.84 14.02 -6.31
C ALA A 7 -14.52 13.74 -4.98
N ASP A 8 -14.89 14.80 -4.29
CA ASP A 8 -15.60 14.77 -3.02
C ASP A 8 -17.01 15.34 -3.21
N PHE A 9 -17.97 14.65 -2.67
CA PHE A 9 -19.34 15.15 -2.65
C PHE A 9 -19.92 15.08 -1.24
N ARG A 10 -20.72 16.05 -0.87
CA ARG A 10 -21.47 16.05 0.40
C ARG A 10 -22.90 16.43 0.15
N MET A 11 -23.81 15.57 0.54
CA MET A 11 -25.23 15.81 0.59
C MET A 11 -25.69 15.82 2.04
N GLU A 12 -26.48 16.81 2.41
CA GLU A 12 -27.19 16.87 3.67
C GLU A 12 -28.67 17.08 3.40
N TRP A 13 -29.49 16.19 3.93
CA TRP A 13 -30.92 16.22 3.74
C TRP A 13 -31.63 16.12 5.09
N LYS A 14 -32.52 17.06 5.33
CA LYS A 14 -33.38 17.14 6.53
C LYS A 14 -34.84 17.02 6.12
N PRO A 15 -35.37 15.79 5.97
CA PRO A 15 -36.76 15.58 5.55
C PRO A 15 -37.75 16.16 6.56
N ASP A 16 -37.42 16.23 7.82
CA ASP A 16 -38.17 16.83 8.91
C ASP A 16 -37.22 17.44 9.98
N SER A 17 -37.78 18.07 11.01
CA SER A 17 -37.03 18.71 12.09
C SER A 17 -36.29 17.72 13.01
N MET A 18 -36.60 16.43 12.92
CA MET A 18 -36.05 15.38 13.77
C MET A 18 -35.03 14.48 13.06
N THR A 19 -34.98 14.55 11.72
CA THR A 19 -34.13 13.66 10.92
C THR A 19 -33.08 14.45 10.16
N ASN A 20 -31.86 14.00 10.26
CA ASN A 20 -30.73 14.52 9.48
C ASN A 20 -29.98 13.36 8.83
N ILE A 21 -29.85 13.39 7.51
CA ILE A 21 -29.15 12.41 6.69
C ILE A 21 -27.98 13.10 6.03
N ILE A 22 -26.80 12.56 6.22
CA ILE A 22 -25.55 13.06 5.61
C ILE A 22 -24.93 11.93 4.81
N PHE A 23 -24.71 12.18 3.53
CA PHE A 23 -24.01 11.26 2.63
C PHE A 23 -22.76 11.92 2.05
N ARG A 24 -21.63 11.24 2.15
CA ARG A 24 -20.33 11.74 1.71
C ARG A 24 -19.60 10.65 0.93
N PRO A 25 -19.80 10.57 -0.37
CA PRO A 25 -18.96 9.76 -1.24
C PRO A 25 -17.66 10.52 -1.59
N ASN A 26 -16.59 9.77 -1.73
CA ASN A 26 -15.29 10.21 -2.25
C ASN A 26 -14.85 9.23 -3.32
N PHE A 27 -14.27 9.75 -4.40
CA PHE A 27 -13.61 8.97 -5.43
C PHE A 27 -12.21 9.50 -5.63
N SER A 28 -11.22 8.62 -5.70
CA SER A 28 -9.86 9.00 -6.08
C SER A 28 -9.29 8.04 -7.13
N TYR A 29 -8.56 8.62 -8.05
CA TYR A 29 -7.75 7.91 -9.04
C TYR A 29 -6.34 8.47 -8.98
N GLY A 30 -5.36 7.58 -8.91
CA GLY A 30 -3.94 7.92 -8.98
C GLY A 30 -3.22 7.05 -9.99
N LYS A 31 -2.32 7.66 -10.75
CA LYS A 31 -1.32 6.95 -11.56
C LYS A 31 0.05 7.56 -11.29
N THR A 32 1.04 6.72 -11.00
CA THR A 32 2.41 7.15 -10.75
C THR A 32 3.38 6.28 -11.52
N ASP A 33 4.16 6.93 -12.39
CA ASP A 33 5.28 6.32 -13.11
C ASP A 33 6.57 6.84 -12.50
N ASN A 34 7.44 5.94 -12.05
CA ASN A 34 8.72 6.28 -11.45
C ASN A 34 9.83 5.40 -12.05
N LEU A 35 10.85 6.04 -12.60
CA LEU A 35 12.08 5.41 -13.07
C LEU A 35 13.18 5.69 -12.07
N SER A 36 13.88 4.66 -11.62
CA SER A 36 15.07 4.77 -10.77
C SER A 36 16.20 3.91 -11.30
N ASN A 37 17.39 4.47 -11.29
CA ASN A 37 18.63 3.76 -11.59
C ASN A 37 19.52 3.78 -10.35
N SER A 38 20.22 2.71 -10.11
CA SER A 38 21.11 2.54 -8.97
C SER A 38 22.37 1.81 -9.39
N GLU A 39 23.51 2.34 -8.98
CA GLU A 39 24.81 1.69 -9.08
C GLU A 39 25.30 1.42 -7.65
N SER A 40 25.81 0.23 -7.40
CA SER A 40 26.35 -0.15 -6.09
C SER A 40 27.52 -1.12 -6.23
N GLY A 41 28.35 -1.18 -5.20
CA GLY A 41 29.48 -2.10 -5.15
C GLY A 41 29.75 -2.59 -3.74
N THR A 42 30.20 -3.84 -3.62
CA THR A 42 30.63 -4.44 -2.36
C THR A 42 32.15 -4.66 -2.40
N PHE A 43 32.79 -4.34 -1.29
CA PHE A 43 34.24 -4.45 -1.13
C PHE A 43 34.58 -5.35 0.07
N ASN A 44 35.70 -6.07 0.02
CA ASN A 44 36.17 -6.91 1.12
C ASN A 44 37.06 -6.15 2.12
N SER A 45 37.46 -4.91 1.79
CA SER A 45 38.18 -3.99 2.67
C SER A 45 37.76 -2.54 2.42
N ASP A 46 38.24 -1.61 3.24
CA ASP A 46 37.88 -0.19 3.14
C ASP A 46 38.36 0.43 1.82
N PRO A 47 37.42 0.83 0.92
CA PRO A 47 37.75 1.43 -0.36
C PRO A 47 38.37 2.83 -0.24
N TYR A 48 38.10 3.55 0.85
CA TYR A 48 38.69 4.88 1.10
C TYR A 48 40.20 4.83 1.34
N SER A 49 40.74 3.66 1.61
CA SER A 49 42.20 3.47 1.72
C SER A 49 42.93 3.54 0.36
N LEU A 50 42.21 3.35 -0.75
CA LEU A 50 42.74 3.32 -2.10
C LEU A 50 42.34 4.53 -2.94
N VAL A 51 41.13 5.07 -2.71
CA VAL A 51 40.61 6.21 -3.45
C VAL A 51 39.91 7.19 -2.49
N SER A 52 39.92 8.47 -2.84
CA SER A 52 39.27 9.52 -2.03
C SER A 52 37.74 9.46 -2.06
N ASP A 53 37.14 9.01 -3.17
CA ASP A 53 35.71 8.87 -3.34
C ASP A 53 35.37 7.61 -4.12
N PRO A 54 34.99 6.52 -3.43
CA PRO A 54 34.60 5.25 -4.04
C PRO A 54 33.38 5.34 -4.95
N ASN A 55 32.47 6.32 -4.74
CA ASN A 55 31.27 6.46 -5.57
C ASN A 55 31.60 6.75 -7.04
N ASN A 56 32.71 7.40 -7.32
CA ASN A 56 33.16 7.65 -8.69
C ASN A 56 33.56 6.37 -9.45
N TRP A 57 33.65 5.23 -8.75
CA TRP A 57 34.08 3.93 -9.24
C TRP A 57 32.98 2.86 -9.13
N LEU A 58 31.69 3.27 -9.15
CA LEU A 58 30.53 2.35 -9.15
C LEU A 58 30.02 2.07 -10.56
N ASN A 59 30.27 2.96 -11.51
CA ASN A 59 29.80 2.83 -12.88
C ASN A 59 30.51 1.66 -13.59
N LEU A 60 29.70 0.68 -14.07
CA LEU A 60 30.23 -0.54 -14.72
C LEU A 60 31.12 -0.25 -15.91
N GLU A 61 30.78 0.73 -16.78
CA GLU A 61 31.55 1.05 -17.96
C GLU A 61 32.99 1.45 -17.63
N LYS A 62 33.22 2.10 -16.48
CA LYS A 62 34.52 2.52 -16.02
C LYS A 62 35.38 1.40 -15.43
N ILE A 63 34.73 0.37 -14.87
CA ILE A 63 35.40 -0.68 -14.09
C ILE A 63 35.47 -2.02 -14.80
N LEU A 64 34.91 -2.15 -16.01
CA LEU A 64 35.01 -3.38 -16.82
C LEU A 64 36.43 -3.69 -17.24
N ASN A 65 37.24 -2.68 -17.55
CA ASN A 65 38.67 -2.87 -17.82
C ASN A 65 39.40 -2.99 -16.48
N PRO A 66 40.05 -4.14 -16.17
CA PRO A 66 40.74 -4.35 -14.91
C PRO A 66 41.88 -3.33 -14.62
N ASP A 67 42.52 -2.81 -15.67
CA ASP A 67 43.60 -1.86 -15.54
C ASP A 67 43.15 -0.45 -15.14
N ASP A 68 41.88 -0.14 -15.35
CA ASP A 68 41.30 1.17 -15.06
C ASP A 68 40.59 1.24 -13.69
N ASP A 69 40.36 0.08 -13.03
CA ASP A 69 39.65 0.04 -11.72
C ASP A 69 40.65 -0.03 -10.55
N PRO A 70 40.92 1.08 -9.85
CA PRO A 70 41.81 1.11 -8.69
C PRO A 70 41.33 0.27 -7.50
N LEU A 71 40.02 -0.09 -7.48
CA LEU A 71 39.40 -0.89 -6.43
C LEU A 71 39.29 -2.37 -6.80
N ARG A 72 39.78 -2.79 -7.96
CA ARG A 72 39.65 -4.15 -8.50
C ARG A 72 40.06 -5.24 -7.51
N SER A 73 41.17 -5.03 -6.80
CA SER A 73 41.74 -6.02 -5.87
C SER A 73 40.86 -6.27 -4.63
N ILE A 74 40.03 -5.30 -4.25
CA ILE A 74 39.17 -5.39 -3.07
C ILE A 74 37.68 -5.50 -3.43
N ARG A 75 37.32 -5.35 -4.70
CA ARG A 75 35.92 -5.38 -5.16
C ARG A 75 35.41 -6.82 -5.20
N ILE A 76 34.31 -7.08 -4.49
CA ILE A 76 33.59 -8.36 -4.54
C ILE A 76 32.64 -8.37 -5.72
N ASN A 77 31.78 -7.34 -5.80
CA ASN A 77 30.84 -7.18 -6.90
C ASN A 77 30.57 -5.70 -7.25
N ALA A 78 29.98 -5.50 -8.40
CA ALA A 78 29.33 -4.25 -8.78
C ALA A 78 27.98 -4.58 -9.41
N ILE A 79 26.99 -3.77 -9.10
CA ILE A 79 25.60 -3.94 -9.55
C ILE A 79 25.15 -2.65 -10.21
N ASN A 80 24.69 -2.78 -11.44
CA ASN A 80 23.90 -1.76 -12.12
C ASN A 80 22.44 -2.24 -12.19
N SER A 81 21.51 -1.44 -11.71
CA SER A 81 20.10 -1.80 -11.74
C SER A 81 19.21 -0.63 -12.11
N GLY A 82 18.22 -0.92 -12.95
CA GLY A 82 17.13 -0.05 -13.31
C GLY A 82 15.80 -0.60 -12.81
N SER A 83 14.92 0.26 -12.38
CA SER A 83 13.54 -0.09 -12.01
C SER A 83 12.56 0.95 -12.53
N LEU A 84 11.56 0.49 -13.27
CA LEU A 84 10.45 1.29 -13.72
C LEU A 84 9.19 0.78 -13.01
N ASN A 85 8.54 1.65 -12.24
CA ASN A 85 7.28 1.34 -11.55
C ASN A 85 6.13 2.08 -12.22
N ASP A 86 5.10 1.37 -12.64
CA ASP A 86 3.82 1.90 -13.13
C ASP A 86 2.72 1.46 -12.17
N ASN A 87 2.30 2.37 -11.32
CA ASN A 87 1.31 2.10 -10.29
C ASN A 87 0.02 2.86 -10.59
N LYS A 88 -1.10 2.14 -10.55
CA LYS A 88 -2.44 2.71 -10.66
C LYS A 88 -3.22 2.39 -9.41
N SER A 89 -3.96 3.36 -8.90
CA SER A 89 -4.83 3.21 -7.74
C SER A 89 -6.20 3.83 -8.03
N VAL A 90 -7.24 3.07 -7.76
CA VAL A 90 -8.62 3.54 -7.78
C VAL A 90 -9.18 3.31 -6.40
N SER A 91 -9.72 4.34 -5.74
CA SER A 91 -10.44 4.17 -4.49
C SER A 91 -11.79 4.87 -4.50
N MET A 92 -12.73 4.26 -3.83
CA MET A 92 -14.08 4.76 -3.59
C MET A 92 -14.38 4.60 -2.11
N ASP A 93 -14.74 5.68 -1.46
CA ASP A 93 -15.17 5.70 -0.08
C ASP A 93 -16.55 6.37 0.01
N ALA A 94 -17.41 5.85 0.87
CA ALA A 94 -18.68 6.46 1.14
C ALA A 94 -19.01 6.38 2.62
N THR A 95 -19.54 7.46 3.17
CA THR A 95 -20.08 7.49 4.53
C THR A 95 -21.53 7.95 4.47
N LEU A 96 -22.42 7.16 5.06
CA LEU A 96 -23.82 7.50 5.29
C LEU A 96 -24.04 7.66 6.80
N GLN A 97 -24.52 8.79 7.22
CA GLN A 97 -24.92 9.05 8.60
C GLN A 97 -26.38 9.48 8.63
N LEU A 98 -27.18 8.78 9.41
CA LEU A 98 -28.56 9.09 9.70
C LEU A 98 -28.68 9.37 11.19
N ASN A 99 -29.13 10.56 11.53
CA ASN A 99 -29.45 10.94 12.91
C ASN A 99 -30.94 11.18 13.01
N ARG A 100 -31.60 10.51 13.94
CA ARG A 100 -33.03 10.72 14.20
C ARG A 100 -33.27 11.00 15.67
N LYS A 101 -33.85 12.16 15.95
CA LYS A 101 -34.40 12.47 17.27
C LYS A 101 -35.73 11.71 17.41
N LEU A 102 -35.91 11.03 18.52
CA LEU A 102 -37.15 10.28 18.82
C LEU A 102 -38.10 11.07 19.70
N ASN A 103 -37.58 12.10 20.40
CA ASN A 103 -38.35 13.05 21.18
C ASN A 103 -37.53 14.34 21.43
N ASP A 104 -38.20 15.34 22.00
CA ASP A 104 -37.60 16.64 22.34
C ASP A 104 -36.73 16.58 23.63
N LYS A 105 -36.72 15.46 24.36
CA LYS A 105 -35.96 15.27 25.60
C LYS A 105 -34.54 14.79 25.37
N GLY A 106 -34.13 14.58 24.09
CA GLY A 106 -32.78 14.19 23.72
C GLY A 106 -32.58 12.69 23.41
N ARG A 107 -33.69 11.89 23.41
CA ARG A 107 -33.66 10.51 22.90
C ARG A 107 -33.34 10.52 21.40
N ASN A 108 -32.35 9.79 20.99
CA ASN A 108 -31.97 9.73 19.57
C ASN A 108 -31.37 8.39 19.17
N VAL A 109 -31.45 8.14 17.87
CA VAL A 109 -30.79 7.02 17.20
C VAL A 109 -29.88 7.60 16.13
N THR A 110 -28.63 7.11 16.07
CA THR A 110 -27.69 7.42 15.01
C THR A 110 -27.27 6.13 14.33
N PHE A 111 -27.46 6.06 13.03
CA PHE A 111 -26.88 5.03 12.18
C PHE A 111 -25.72 5.63 11.39
N ARG A 112 -24.58 4.94 11.33
CA ARG A 112 -23.44 5.30 10.52
C ARG A 112 -22.98 4.09 9.72
N GLY A 113 -23.11 4.18 8.40
CA GLY A 113 -22.57 3.23 7.44
C GLY A 113 -21.29 3.79 6.79
N ARG A 114 -20.29 2.96 6.62
CA ARG A 114 -19.08 3.28 5.83
C ARG A 114 -18.82 2.14 4.86
N PHE A 115 -18.43 2.51 3.67
CA PHE A 115 -17.98 1.61 2.63
C PHE A 115 -16.67 2.15 2.06
N GLY A 116 -15.70 1.29 1.84
CA GLY A 116 -14.46 1.62 1.15
C GLY A 116 -14.09 0.49 0.19
N TYR A 117 -13.64 0.86 -0.98
CA TYR A 117 -13.08 -0.02 -2.00
C TYR A 117 -11.80 0.59 -2.52
N THR A 118 -10.75 -0.22 -2.62
CA THR A 118 -9.47 0.18 -3.24
C THR A 118 -8.98 -0.94 -4.13
N ASN A 119 -8.64 -0.58 -5.37
CA ASN A 119 -7.97 -1.45 -6.33
C ASN A 119 -6.66 -0.79 -6.73
N ASN A 120 -5.55 -1.52 -6.53
CA ASN A 120 -4.24 -1.06 -6.95
C ASN A 120 -3.64 -2.07 -7.93
N ASP A 121 -3.17 -1.57 -9.05
CA ASP A 121 -2.34 -2.31 -10.00
C ASP A 121 -0.91 -1.80 -9.84
N ASN A 122 -0.05 -2.59 -9.19
CA ASN A 122 1.35 -2.27 -8.99
C ASN A 122 2.17 -3.11 -9.96
N ASN A 123 2.80 -2.44 -10.92
CA ASN A 123 3.64 -3.06 -11.92
C ASN A 123 5.08 -2.55 -11.76
N GLN A 124 6.02 -3.46 -11.63
CA GLN A 124 7.44 -3.17 -11.52
C GLN A 124 8.20 -3.90 -12.61
N TYR A 125 8.96 -3.17 -13.36
CA TYR A 125 9.88 -3.65 -14.38
C TYR A 125 11.29 -3.43 -13.84
N THR A 126 12.09 -4.50 -13.80
CA THR A 126 13.46 -4.45 -13.25
C THR A 126 14.43 -5.06 -14.21
N GLU A 127 15.56 -4.38 -14.37
CA GLU A 127 16.73 -4.87 -15.05
C GLU A 127 17.91 -4.72 -14.10
N SER A 128 18.74 -5.76 -13.94
CA SER A 128 19.94 -5.68 -13.15
C SER A 128 21.04 -6.54 -13.72
N GLU A 129 22.25 -6.00 -13.71
CA GLU A 129 23.47 -6.67 -14.08
C GLU A 129 24.43 -6.63 -12.88
N THR A 130 24.84 -7.81 -12.41
CA THR A 130 25.77 -7.97 -11.30
C THR A 130 27.05 -8.62 -11.82
N HIS A 131 28.17 -7.95 -11.70
CA HIS A 131 29.48 -8.47 -11.97
C HIS A 131 30.14 -8.94 -10.67
N TYR A 132 30.59 -10.19 -10.63
CA TYR A 132 31.34 -10.78 -9.52
C TYR A 132 32.83 -10.89 -9.90
N PHE A 133 33.65 -10.08 -9.27
CA PHE A 133 35.07 -9.96 -9.61
C PHE A 133 35.98 -11.00 -8.92
N GLN A 134 35.44 -11.66 -7.90
CA GLN A 134 36.17 -12.72 -7.17
C GLN A 134 35.61 -14.13 -7.48
N LEU A 135 34.56 -14.23 -8.31
CA LEU A 135 34.01 -15.47 -8.81
C LEU A 135 34.33 -15.58 -10.30
N LEU A 136 35.18 -16.54 -10.65
CA LEU A 136 35.49 -16.79 -12.05
C LEU A 136 34.46 -17.70 -12.70
N ASN A 137 34.07 -17.38 -13.92
CA ASN A 137 33.27 -18.27 -14.76
C ASN A 137 34.13 -19.44 -15.31
N ALA A 138 33.50 -20.38 -16.02
CA ALA A 138 34.17 -21.55 -16.60
C ALA A 138 35.33 -21.22 -17.59
N LEU A 139 35.37 -19.98 -18.10
CA LEU A 139 36.37 -19.49 -19.05
C LEU A 139 37.47 -18.65 -18.35
N GLY A 140 37.43 -18.55 -17.02
CA GLY A 140 38.39 -17.78 -16.22
C GLY A 140 38.16 -16.27 -16.17
N GLY A 141 37.04 -15.78 -16.71
CA GLY A 141 36.60 -14.38 -16.59
C GLY A 141 35.67 -14.15 -15.41
N ASP A 142 35.28 -12.91 -15.19
CA ASP A 142 34.33 -12.54 -14.16
C ASP A 142 32.95 -13.22 -14.37
N SER A 143 32.30 -13.63 -13.28
CA SER A 143 30.94 -14.17 -13.35
C SER A 143 29.96 -13.03 -13.41
N ILE A 144 29.02 -13.07 -14.37
CA ILE A 144 27.99 -12.05 -14.59
C ILE A 144 26.63 -12.67 -14.37
N LEU A 145 25.79 -12.02 -13.57
CA LEU A 145 24.39 -12.37 -13.36
C LEU A 145 23.53 -11.24 -13.89
N VAL A 146 22.76 -11.54 -14.93
CA VAL A 146 21.74 -10.63 -15.48
C VAL A 146 20.37 -11.08 -14.98
N ARG A 147 19.51 -10.14 -14.60
CA ARG A 147 18.11 -10.38 -14.26
C ARG A 147 17.25 -9.32 -14.91
N ASN A 148 16.30 -9.75 -15.71
CA ASN A 148 15.25 -8.93 -16.28
C ASN A 148 13.92 -9.50 -15.84
N GLN A 149 13.12 -8.74 -15.12
CA GLN A 149 11.89 -9.22 -14.53
C GLN A 149 10.77 -8.20 -14.66
N TYR A 150 9.58 -8.71 -14.92
CA TYR A 150 8.34 -8.01 -14.73
C TYR A 150 7.59 -8.59 -13.52
N ILE A 151 7.22 -7.74 -12.58
CA ILE A 151 6.51 -8.12 -11.37
C ILE A 151 5.21 -7.35 -11.34
N THR A 152 4.09 -8.07 -11.30
CA THR A 152 2.77 -7.47 -11.09
C THR A 152 2.21 -7.88 -9.74
N THR A 153 1.59 -6.94 -9.04
CA THR A 153 1.00 -7.19 -7.72
C THR A 153 -0.33 -6.45 -7.62
N PRO A 154 -1.38 -6.94 -8.31
CA PRO A 154 -2.72 -6.41 -8.13
C PRO A 154 -3.21 -6.65 -6.71
N THR A 155 -3.82 -5.63 -6.10
CA THR A 155 -4.41 -5.72 -4.77
C THR A 155 -5.83 -5.16 -4.78
N LYS A 156 -6.75 -5.88 -4.13
CA LYS A 156 -8.14 -5.46 -3.95
C LYS A 156 -8.49 -5.44 -2.47
N ASN A 157 -9.04 -4.34 -2.03
CA ASN A 157 -9.43 -4.16 -0.65
C ASN A 157 -10.88 -3.70 -0.58
N TYR A 158 -11.68 -4.34 0.29
CA TYR A 158 -13.01 -3.90 0.65
C TYR A 158 -13.08 -3.73 2.15
N ASN A 159 -13.70 -2.66 2.56
CA ASN A 159 -14.07 -2.48 3.96
C ASN A 159 -15.48 -1.91 4.05
N TYR A 160 -16.27 -2.43 4.94
CA TYR A 160 -17.54 -1.83 5.29
C TYR A 160 -17.79 -1.97 6.77
N SER A 161 -18.44 -0.97 7.32
CA SER A 161 -18.87 -0.98 8.72
C SER A 161 -20.25 -0.36 8.85
N ALA A 162 -21.01 -0.89 9.78
CA ALA A 162 -22.29 -0.36 10.19
C ALA A 162 -22.30 -0.18 11.70
N GLN A 163 -22.61 1.01 12.16
CA GLN A 163 -22.72 1.35 13.57
C GLN A 163 -24.12 1.90 13.86
N LEU A 164 -24.75 1.35 14.88
CA LEU A 164 -26.00 1.85 15.41
C LEU A 164 -25.75 2.32 16.84
N THR A 165 -26.13 3.56 17.14
CA THR A 165 -26.05 4.13 18.48
C THR A 165 -27.39 4.62 18.90
N TYR A 166 -27.86 4.18 20.06
CA TYR A 166 -29.05 4.64 20.72
C TYR A 166 -28.68 5.44 21.98
N SER A 167 -29.27 6.60 22.16
CA SER A 167 -29.03 7.47 23.33
C SER A 167 -30.35 7.74 24.04
N GLU A 168 -30.39 7.36 25.33
CA GLU A 168 -31.50 7.55 26.24
C GLU A 168 -31.15 8.61 27.28
N PRO A 169 -31.90 9.71 27.37
CA PRO A 169 -31.78 10.66 28.48
C PRO A 169 -32.37 10.06 29.77
N ILE A 170 -31.53 9.75 30.75
CA ILE A 170 -31.96 9.14 32.01
C ILE A 170 -32.12 10.16 33.15
N ALA A 171 -31.41 11.31 33.04
CA ALA A 171 -31.56 12.43 33.95
C ALA A 171 -31.17 13.75 33.26
N ARG A 172 -31.31 14.88 33.95
CA ARG A 172 -30.94 16.20 33.40
C ARG A 172 -29.46 16.17 32.99
N ALA A 173 -29.18 16.36 31.67
CA ALA A 173 -27.87 16.36 31.06
C ALA A 173 -27.06 15.06 31.29
N THR A 174 -27.76 13.92 31.43
CA THR A 174 -27.20 12.60 31.63
C THR A 174 -27.81 11.64 30.62
N PHE A 175 -26.97 10.96 29.85
CA PHE A 175 -27.40 10.09 28.78
C PHE A 175 -26.77 8.71 28.94
N LEU A 176 -27.58 7.67 28.78
CA LEU A 176 -27.13 6.30 28.62
C LEU A 176 -27.08 5.99 27.13
N GLN A 177 -25.93 5.56 26.64
CA GLN A 177 -25.72 5.26 25.24
C GLN A 177 -25.40 3.78 25.04
N PHE A 178 -26.09 3.17 24.11
CA PHE A 178 -25.82 1.81 23.61
C PHE A 178 -25.31 1.94 22.18
N SER A 179 -24.18 1.32 21.88
CA SER A 179 -23.63 1.30 20.53
C SER A 179 -23.28 -0.12 20.14
N TYR A 180 -23.61 -0.46 18.93
CA TYR A 180 -23.16 -1.69 18.29
C TYR A 180 -22.56 -1.36 16.95
N GLN A 181 -21.36 -1.89 16.68
CA GLN A 181 -20.66 -1.74 15.42
C GLN A 181 -20.28 -3.11 14.89
N PHE A 182 -20.54 -3.30 13.61
CA PHE A 182 -20.03 -4.39 12.80
C PHE A 182 -19.02 -3.82 11.81
N GLN A 183 -17.90 -4.51 11.63
CA GLN A 183 -16.88 -4.18 10.64
C GLN A 183 -16.44 -5.43 9.90
N TYR A 184 -16.34 -5.33 8.58
CA TYR A 184 -15.75 -6.32 7.70
C TYR A 184 -14.63 -5.70 6.90
N LYS A 185 -13.52 -6.43 6.77
CA LYS A 185 -12.41 -6.09 5.89
C LYS A 185 -12.03 -7.30 5.06
N TYR A 186 -11.81 -7.08 3.80
CA TYR A 186 -11.27 -8.05 2.85
C TYR A 186 -10.06 -7.44 2.17
N SER A 187 -9.01 -8.19 2.03
CA SER A 187 -7.80 -7.84 1.29
C SER A 187 -7.33 -9.03 0.50
N GLU A 188 -7.08 -8.83 -0.78
CA GLU A 188 -6.54 -9.81 -1.70
C GLU A 188 -5.32 -9.21 -2.39
N SER A 189 -4.26 -9.99 -2.51
CA SER A 189 -3.04 -9.63 -3.22
C SER A 189 -2.53 -10.84 -3.99
N ASP A 190 -2.28 -10.66 -5.28
CA ASP A 190 -1.78 -11.71 -6.17
C ASP A 190 -0.50 -11.22 -6.87
N LYS A 191 0.64 -11.61 -6.31
CA LYS A 191 1.94 -11.30 -6.89
C LYS A 191 2.35 -12.35 -7.89
N THR A 192 2.62 -11.93 -9.13
CA THR A 192 3.22 -12.76 -10.17
C THR A 192 4.53 -12.13 -10.65
N THR A 193 5.54 -12.95 -10.86
CA THR A 193 6.85 -12.54 -11.39
C THR A 193 7.10 -13.27 -12.70
N TYR A 194 7.50 -12.53 -13.73
CA TYR A 194 7.86 -13.05 -15.03
C TYR A 194 9.36 -12.83 -15.28
N ASP A 195 10.04 -13.86 -15.76
CA ASP A 195 11.45 -13.77 -16.15
C ASP A 195 11.54 -13.35 -17.63
N LEU A 196 12.16 -12.22 -17.89
CA LEU A 196 12.31 -11.63 -19.22
C LEU A 196 13.71 -11.80 -19.81
N GLN A 197 14.57 -12.63 -19.22
CA GLN A 197 15.92 -12.89 -19.75
C GLN A 197 15.91 -13.47 -21.18
N GLY A 198 14.84 -14.16 -21.56
CA GLY A 198 14.65 -14.67 -22.92
C GLY A 198 14.39 -13.60 -23.99
N PHE A 199 14.26 -12.33 -23.62
CA PHE A 199 13.95 -11.20 -24.49
C PHE A 199 15.09 -10.15 -24.44
N PRO A 200 16.24 -10.38 -25.09
CA PRO A 200 17.43 -9.54 -24.92
C PRO A 200 17.25 -8.11 -25.46
N ASP A 201 16.34 -7.91 -26.40
CA ASP A 201 16.04 -6.59 -26.96
C ASP A 201 15.01 -5.79 -26.15
N TRP A 202 14.45 -6.40 -25.10
CA TRP A 202 13.53 -5.72 -24.20
C TRP A 202 14.34 -4.86 -23.22
N GLY A 203 14.31 -3.57 -23.43
CA GLY A 203 14.83 -2.61 -22.46
C GLY A 203 13.80 -2.34 -21.35
N LEU A 204 14.17 -1.60 -20.34
CA LEU A 204 13.30 -1.21 -19.23
C LEU A 204 12.09 -0.40 -19.75
N SER A 205 11.00 -1.09 -20.08
CA SER A 205 9.82 -0.56 -20.74
C SER A 205 8.53 -1.11 -20.15
N THR A 206 7.47 -0.30 -20.19
CA THR A 206 6.10 -0.74 -19.86
C THR A 206 5.45 -1.56 -20.98
N GLN A 207 6.04 -1.60 -22.17
CA GLN A 207 5.60 -2.46 -23.27
C GLN A 207 6.25 -3.83 -23.12
N LEU A 208 5.46 -4.80 -22.72
CA LEU A 208 5.93 -6.18 -22.53
C LEU A 208 6.11 -6.88 -23.88
N PRO A 209 7.10 -7.77 -24.03
CA PRO A 209 7.29 -8.57 -25.24
C PRO A 209 6.16 -9.57 -25.40
N THR A 210 5.85 -9.94 -26.64
CA THR A 210 4.83 -10.94 -26.93
C THR A 210 5.24 -12.31 -26.38
N GLY A 211 4.34 -12.99 -25.67
CA GLY A 211 4.58 -14.32 -25.08
C GLY A 211 5.25 -14.29 -23.71
N TYR A 212 5.39 -13.13 -23.08
CA TYR A 212 5.99 -13.02 -21.74
C TYR A 212 5.22 -13.83 -20.67
N GLU A 213 3.92 -14.06 -20.87
CA GLU A 213 3.05 -14.79 -19.95
C GLU A 213 3.51 -16.24 -19.72
N GLU A 214 4.18 -16.83 -20.71
CA GLU A 214 4.71 -18.20 -20.63
C GLU A 214 5.97 -18.29 -19.72
N HIS A 215 6.53 -17.15 -19.36
CA HIS A 215 7.74 -17.04 -18.52
C HIS A 215 7.44 -16.71 -17.05
N ALA A 216 6.24 -17.05 -16.58
CA ALA A 216 5.89 -16.90 -15.16
C ALA A 216 6.77 -17.81 -14.27
N VAL A 217 7.26 -17.24 -13.17
CA VAL A 217 8.10 -17.95 -12.20
C VAL A 217 7.27 -18.24 -10.95
N ASP A 218 6.64 -19.41 -10.92
CA ASP A 218 5.72 -19.82 -9.84
C ASP A 218 6.33 -19.73 -8.44
N SER A 219 7.62 -20.06 -8.30
CA SER A 219 8.33 -20.01 -7.03
C SER A 219 8.48 -18.59 -6.44
N LEU A 220 8.30 -17.55 -7.26
CA LEU A 220 8.33 -16.14 -6.86
C LEU A 220 6.92 -15.52 -6.79
N GLY A 221 5.90 -16.28 -7.17
CA GLY A 221 4.50 -15.91 -7.02
C GLY A 221 4.07 -15.95 -5.55
N LYS A 222 3.11 -15.10 -5.18
CA LYS A 222 2.51 -15.10 -3.85
C LYS A 222 1.07 -14.62 -3.91
N TYR A 223 0.15 -15.52 -3.63
CA TYR A 223 -1.23 -15.17 -3.38
C TYR A 223 -1.46 -15.01 -1.87
N ALA A 224 -2.15 -13.96 -1.47
CA ALA A 224 -2.55 -13.72 -0.11
C ALA A 224 -3.99 -13.19 -0.06
N GLU A 225 -4.81 -13.80 0.77
CA GLU A 225 -6.17 -13.37 1.03
C GLU A 225 -6.36 -13.22 2.54
N TYR A 226 -6.99 -12.13 2.95
CA TYR A 226 -7.27 -11.84 4.34
C TYR A 226 -8.72 -11.39 4.51
N ARG A 227 -9.42 -12.00 5.47
CA ARG A 227 -10.79 -11.66 5.87
C ARG A 227 -10.83 -11.38 7.36
N TYR A 228 -11.44 -10.30 7.73
CA TYR A 228 -11.52 -9.87 9.11
C TYR A 228 -12.94 -9.42 9.44
N TYR A 229 -13.45 -9.95 10.55
CA TYR A 229 -14.74 -9.59 11.12
C TYR A 229 -14.53 -9.05 12.52
N ASN A 230 -15.15 -7.92 12.81
CA ASN A 230 -15.15 -7.35 14.15
C ASN A 230 -16.55 -6.93 14.55
N HIS A 231 -16.90 -7.25 15.79
CA HIS A 231 -18.11 -6.82 16.45
C HIS A 231 -17.71 -6.02 17.68
N ASP A 232 -18.29 -4.85 17.86
CA ASP A 232 -18.09 -4.00 19.02
C ASP A 232 -19.47 -3.67 19.60
N ALA A 233 -19.70 -4.08 20.82
CA ALA A 233 -20.88 -3.71 21.59
C ALA A 233 -20.46 -2.90 22.80
N SER A 234 -20.99 -1.70 22.96
CA SER A 234 -20.61 -0.81 24.05
C SER A 234 -21.81 -0.18 24.73
N VAL A 235 -21.66 0.04 26.03
CA VAL A 235 -22.59 0.81 26.87
C VAL A 235 -21.79 1.89 27.55
N SER A 236 -22.26 3.13 27.47
CA SER A 236 -21.59 4.26 28.11
C SER A 236 -22.58 5.21 28.76
N LEU A 237 -22.16 5.79 29.87
CA LEU A 237 -22.86 6.86 30.57
C LEU A 237 -22.15 8.18 30.28
N ARG A 238 -22.89 9.18 29.85
CA ARG A 238 -22.37 10.48 29.46
C ARG A 238 -23.06 11.60 30.25
N PHE A 239 -22.26 12.41 30.95
CA PHE A 239 -22.71 13.60 31.64
C PHE A 239 -22.23 14.84 30.90
N ILE A 240 -23.16 15.76 30.62
CA ILE A 240 -22.85 17.01 29.90
C ILE A 240 -23.26 18.17 30.80
N ARG A 241 -22.28 19.01 31.18
CA ARG A 241 -22.48 20.25 31.95
C ARG A 241 -21.78 21.39 31.21
N GLU A 242 -22.14 22.61 31.54
CA GLU A 242 -21.57 23.81 30.90
C GLU A 242 -20.04 23.88 30.92
N LYS A 243 -19.42 23.39 32.00
CA LYS A 243 -17.97 23.50 32.23
C LYS A 243 -17.22 22.19 32.08
N TYR A 244 -17.92 21.03 32.03
CA TYR A 244 -17.26 19.73 31.93
C TYR A 244 -18.18 18.70 31.28
N GLN A 245 -17.55 17.75 30.63
CA GLN A 245 -18.18 16.56 30.08
C GLN A 245 -17.42 15.34 30.60
N LEU A 246 -18.15 14.39 31.18
CA LEU A 246 -17.61 13.11 31.63
C LEU A 246 -18.29 11.98 30.87
N SER A 247 -17.51 10.97 30.53
CA SER A 247 -18.04 9.72 29.95
C SER A 247 -17.34 8.54 30.61
N ALA A 248 -18.11 7.52 30.95
CA ALA A 248 -17.62 6.23 31.43
C ALA A 248 -18.37 5.14 30.69
N GLY A 249 -17.67 4.11 30.23
CA GLY A 249 -18.29 3.05 29.44
C GLY A 249 -17.49 1.76 29.48
N MET A 250 -18.14 0.70 29.00
CA MET A 250 -17.56 -0.62 28.81
C MET A 250 -17.84 -1.06 27.37
N SER A 251 -16.87 -1.72 26.74
CA SER A 251 -17.01 -2.32 25.42
C SER A 251 -16.62 -3.78 25.44
N PHE A 252 -17.27 -4.55 24.59
CA PHE A 252 -16.98 -5.95 24.32
C PHE A 252 -16.72 -6.11 22.82
N GLN A 253 -15.52 -6.60 22.49
CA GLN A 253 -15.02 -6.67 21.11
C GLN A 253 -14.54 -8.08 20.78
N PRO A 254 -15.41 -9.04 20.42
CA PRO A 254 -14.98 -10.29 19.85
C PRO A 254 -14.45 -10.07 18.43
N GLN A 255 -13.23 -10.53 18.18
CA GLN A 255 -12.57 -10.45 16.88
C GLN A 255 -12.42 -11.86 16.32
N HIS A 256 -12.59 -12.00 15.02
CA HIS A 256 -12.35 -13.23 14.29
C HIS A 256 -11.61 -12.90 12.98
N SER A 257 -10.50 -13.59 12.74
CA SER A 257 -9.66 -13.49 11.54
C SER A 257 -9.52 -14.83 10.86
#